data_d62e1a23ad71f05aea6b6baeaf6138ff
#
_entry.id   d62e1a23ad71f05aea6b6baeaf6138ff
#
_cell.length_a   1.000
_cell.length_b   1.000
_cell.length_c   1.000
_cell.angle_alpha   90.00
_cell.angle_beta   90.00
_cell.angle_gamma   90.00
#
_symmetry.space_group_name_H-M   'P 1'
#
loop_
_entity.id
_entity.type
_entity.pdbx_description
1 polymer ?
#
loop_
_entity_poly.entity_id
_entity_poly.type
_entity_poly.pdbx_seq_one_letter_code
_entity_poly.pdbx_strand_id
1 'polypeptide(L)'
;NRSGDPYANLDRHSLWLKFKLAGALTNNRMLPQRQWLLGGTVGVRGYPEAIVAGDRGFLFSMEYRWKLFSLGSSPKKRFSLSVAPFFDYGQSFVKDPFFYESDQTLIGLGCGLLSELPGGGRARLDFAKPLKKVETGTGIREGTKSDDYRIHASTQWTF
;
A
#
# COMPACT_ATOMS: atom_id res chain seq x y z
N ASN A 1 -21.26 29.87 10.15
CA ASN A 1 -19.94 30.29 10.67
C ASN A 1 -19.73 29.71 12.07
N ARG A 2 -19.15 28.53 12.17
CA ARG A 2 -18.64 27.94 13.42
C ARG A 2 -17.12 28.14 13.45
N SER A 3 -16.68 29.37 13.47
CA SER A 3 -15.28 29.71 13.70
C SER A 3 -15.00 29.77 15.20
N GLY A 4 -14.68 28.66 15.80
CA GLY A 4 -14.34 28.61 17.23
C GLY A 4 -14.32 27.23 17.89
N ASP A 5 -14.62 26.19 17.16
CA ASP A 5 -14.55 24.82 17.70
C ASP A 5 -13.12 24.28 17.54
N PRO A 6 -12.35 24.11 18.64
CA PRO A 6 -10.98 23.59 18.58
C PRO A 6 -10.91 22.17 18.01
N TYR A 7 -12.02 21.43 17.96
CA TYR A 7 -12.13 20.09 17.42
C TYR A 7 -12.51 20.06 15.93
N ALA A 8 -12.91 21.17 15.33
CA ALA A 8 -13.32 21.24 13.91
C ALA A 8 -12.18 20.88 12.92
N ASN A 9 -10.94 20.91 13.37
CA ASN A 9 -9.77 20.52 12.58
C ASN A 9 -9.44 19.03 12.66
N LEU A 10 -9.86 18.33 13.72
CA LEU A 10 -9.59 16.89 13.89
C LEU A 10 -10.29 16.03 12.82
N ASP A 11 -11.44 16.45 12.33
CA ASP A 11 -12.18 15.77 11.25
C ASP A 11 -11.48 15.84 9.89
N ARG A 12 -10.46 16.66 9.76
CA ARG A 12 -9.69 16.81 8.51
C ARG A 12 -8.47 15.93 8.44
N HIS A 13 -8.05 15.37 9.55
CA HIS A 13 -6.81 14.61 9.68
C HIS A 13 -7.08 13.21 10.20
N SER A 14 -6.49 12.21 9.59
CA SER A 14 -6.55 10.85 10.09
C SER A 14 -5.25 10.10 9.82
N LEU A 15 -4.83 9.29 10.79
CA LEU A 15 -3.69 8.38 10.67
C LEU A 15 -4.21 6.96 10.51
N TRP A 16 -3.77 6.29 9.46
CA TRP A 16 -4.08 4.92 9.16
C TRP A 16 -2.85 4.05 9.31
N LEU A 17 -2.96 3.03 10.14
CA LEU A 17 -1.93 2.02 10.34
C LEU A 17 -2.47 0.67 9.91
N LYS A 18 -1.71 -0.03 9.09
CA LYS A 18 -2.03 -1.40 8.64
C LYS A 18 -0.86 -2.30 8.96
N PHE A 19 -1.12 -3.38 9.64
CA PHE A 19 -0.16 -4.41 9.92
C PHE A 19 -0.71 -5.76 9.46
N LYS A 20 0.07 -6.50 8.69
CA LYS A 20 -0.27 -7.85 8.24
C LYS A 20 0.88 -8.79 8.55
N LEU A 21 0.54 -9.95 9.03
CA LEU A 21 1.45 -11.08 9.24
C LEU A 21 0.95 -12.26 8.42
N ALA A 22 1.86 -12.98 7.82
CA ALA A 22 1.57 -14.25 7.18
C ALA A 22 2.69 -15.25 7.45
N GLY A 23 2.31 -16.50 7.59
CA GLY A 23 3.26 -17.59 7.78
C GLY A 23 2.55 -18.91 7.99
N ALA A 24 3.20 -20.00 7.61
CA ALA A 24 2.77 -21.33 7.96
C ALA A 24 3.24 -21.67 9.38
N LEU A 25 2.37 -22.29 10.15
CA LEU A 25 2.70 -22.90 11.46
C LEU A 25 3.45 -24.23 11.29
N THR A 26 3.56 -24.73 10.06
CA THR A 26 4.26 -25.95 9.72
C THR A 26 5.74 -25.70 9.42
N ASN A 27 6.55 -26.71 9.66
CA ASN A 27 7.99 -26.66 9.41
C ASN A 27 8.35 -26.90 7.93
N ASN A 28 7.37 -27.04 7.05
CA ASN A 28 7.56 -27.31 5.63
C ASN A 28 7.46 -26.01 4.81
N ARG A 29 8.17 -25.98 3.68
CA ARG A 29 8.04 -24.93 2.68
C ARG A 29 6.59 -24.85 2.17
N MET A 30 6.10 -23.64 1.95
CA MET A 30 4.75 -23.42 1.42
C MET A 30 4.67 -23.74 -0.08
N LEU A 31 3.55 -24.30 -0.49
CA LEU A 31 3.23 -24.41 -1.91
C LEU A 31 3.14 -23.01 -2.54
N PRO A 32 3.57 -22.81 -3.80
CA PRO A 32 3.56 -21.51 -4.46
C PRO A 32 2.23 -20.76 -4.39
N GLN A 33 1.10 -21.47 -4.41
CA GLN A 33 -0.24 -20.87 -4.34
C GLN A 33 -0.60 -20.32 -2.95
N ARG A 34 0.17 -20.68 -1.91
CA ARG A 34 -0.04 -20.26 -0.52
C ARG A 34 1.04 -19.34 -0.01
N GLN A 35 2.03 -19.04 -0.84
CA GLN A 35 3.12 -18.15 -0.45
C GLN A 35 2.61 -16.73 -0.18
N TRP A 36 3.27 -16.06 0.74
CA TRP A 36 3.10 -14.65 1.01
C TRP A 36 3.63 -13.83 -0.17
N LEU A 37 2.75 -13.10 -0.82
CA LEU A 37 3.10 -12.22 -1.93
C LEU A 37 3.25 -10.79 -1.43
N LEU A 38 4.34 -10.14 -1.80
CA LEU A 38 4.66 -8.79 -1.38
C LEU A 38 4.97 -7.91 -2.60
N GLY A 39 4.55 -6.65 -2.53
CA GLY A 39 4.63 -5.67 -3.61
C GLY A 39 3.25 -5.28 -4.14
N GLY A 40 3.19 -4.11 -4.79
CA GLY A 40 1.98 -3.58 -5.40
C GLY A 40 1.04 -2.83 -4.46
N THR A 41 -0.17 -2.56 -4.93
CA THR A 41 -1.18 -1.72 -4.26
C THR A 41 -1.64 -2.24 -2.91
N VAL A 42 -1.75 -3.54 -2.75
CA VAL A 42 -2.17 -4.19 -1.50
C VAL A 42 -1.02 -4.57 -0.59
N GLY A 43 0.20 -4.51 -1.12
CA GLY A 43 1.47 -4.78 -0.44
C GLY A 43 2.27 -3.51 -0.16
N VAL A 44 3.50 -3.47 -0.61
CA VAL A 44 4.39 -2.30 -0.56
C VAL A 44 4.28 -1.56 -1.88
N ARG A 45 3.73 -0.36 -1.86
CA ARG A 45 3.54 0.50 -3.04
C ARG A 45 4.89 0.97 -3.59
N GLY A 46 4.94 1.23 -4.90
CA GLY A 46 6.18 1.55 -5.62
C GLY A 46 6.83 0.34 -6.27
N TYR A 47 6.40 -0.87 -5.93
CA TYR A 47 6.86 -2.11 -6.55
C TYR A 47 5.78 -2.73 -7.44
N PRO A 48 6.15 -3.58 -8.42
CA PRO A 48 5.21 -4.41 -9.16
C PRO A 48 4.37 -5.27 -8.22
N GLU A 49 3.18 -5.65 -8.67
CA GLU A 49 2.34 -6.61 -7.94
C GLU A 49 3.08 -7.94 -7.77
N ALA A 50 3.08 -8.46 -6.54
CA ALA A 50 3.63 -9.77 -6.20
C ALA A 50 5.09 -9.97 -6.66
N ILE A 51 5.92 -8.92 -6.60
CA ILE A 51 7.32 -9.00 -7.05
C ILE A 51 8.15 -9.97 -6.20
N VAL A 52 7.75 -10.17 -4.95
CA VAL A 52 8.41 -11.07 -4.00
C VAL A 52 7.41 -12.06 -3.46
N ALA A 53 7.82 -13.31 -3.37
CA ALA A 53 7.09 -14.39 -2.74
C ALA A 53 7.92 -15.01 -1.61
N GLY A 54 7.29 -15.50 -0.56
CA GLY A 54 7.95 -16.19 0.54
C GLY A 54 7.01 -17.01 1.39
N ASP A 55 7.56 -17.81 2.28
CA ASP A 55 6.80 -18.69 3.16
C ASP A 55 6.25 -17.99 4.40
N ARG A 56 6.89 -16.87 4.77
CA ARG A 56 6.50 -16.02 5.90
C ARG A 56 6.75 -14.58 5.53
N GLY A 57 6.07 -13.69 6.19
CA GLY A 57 6.32 -12.27 5.99
C GLY A 57 5.47 -11.37 6.86
N PHE A 58 5.81 -10.12 6.81
CA PHE A 58 4.99 -9.07 7.40
C PHE A 58 4.98 -7.82 6.54
N LEU A 59 3.95 -7.03 6.73
CA LEU A 59 3.74 -5.75 6.10
C LEU A 59 3.32 -4.74 7.16
N PHE A 60 3.99 -3.63 7.21
CA PHE A 60 3.59 -2.43 7.92
C PHE A 60 3.34 -1.31 6.92
N SER A 61 2.21 -0.61 7.05
CA SER A 61 1.88 0.54 6.23
C SER A 61 1.32 1.64 7.12
N MET A 62 1.86 2.82 6.97
CA MET A 62 1.43 4.04 7.65
C MET A 62 1.01 5.06 6.60
N GLU A 63 -0.18 5.64 6.78
CA GLU A 63 -0.74 6.62 5.88
C GLU A 63 -1.40 7.74 6.68
N TYR A 64 -0.95 8.96 6.45
CA TYR A 64 -1.55 10.15 7.03
C TYR A 64 -2.45 10.81 5.98
N ARG A 65 -3.73 10.92 6.27
CA ARG A 65 -4.72 11.51 5.36
C ARG A 65 -5.08 12.91 5.82
N TRP A 66 -4.94 13.83 4.90
CA TRP A 66 -5.35 15.22 5.09
C TRP A 66 -6.45 15.57 4.08
N LYS A 67 -7.64 15.80 4.60
CA LYS A 67 -8.80 16.22 3.80
C LYS A 67 -8.64 17.70 3.45
N LEU A 68 -8.44 17.99 2.17
CA LEU A 68 -8.26 19.37 1.67
C LEU A 68 -9.58 20.10 1.66
N PHE A 69 -10.61 19.49 1.09
CA PHE A 69 -11.96 20.07 1.06
C PHE A 69 -13.03 18.98 0.96
N SER A 70 -14.25 19.37 1.31
CA SER A 70 -15.44 18.53 1.17
C SER A 70 -16.62 19.40 0.78
N LEU A 71 -17.33 19.03 -0.27
CA LEU A 71 -18.50 19.69 -0.80
C LEU A 71 -19.72 18.76 -0.70
N GLY A 72 -20.87 19.30 -0.37
CA GLY A 72 -22.11 18.56 -0.25
C GLY A 72 -22.44 18.14 1.19
N SER A 73 -23.71 18.29 1.55
CA SER A 73 -24.21 18.06 2.92
C SER A 73 -24.68 16.62 3.17
N SER A 74 -24.87 15.83 2.12
CA SER A 74 -25.36 14.45 2.21
C SER A 74 -24.29 13.45 1.75
N PRO A 75 -24.17 12.26 2.37
CA PRO A 75 -23.24 11.21 1.93
C PRO A 75 -23.36 10.86 0.45
N LYS A 76 -24.58 10.84 -0.08
CA LYS A 76 -24.84 10.55 -1.51
C LYS A 76 -24.47 11.69 -2.47
N LYS A 77 -24.27 12.93 -1.97
CA LYS A 77 -23.90 14.11 -2.77
C LYS A 77 -22.54 14.67 -2.38
N ARG A 78 -21.80 13.96 -1.53
CA ARG A 78 -20.51 14.41 -1.02
C ARG A 78 -19.44 14.19 -2.07
N PHE A 79 -18.69 15.23 -2.33
CA PHE A 79 -17.40 15.18 -3.01
C PHE A 79 -16.33 15.61 -2.03
N SER A 80 -15.29 14.83 -1.87
CA SER A 80 -14.15 15.21 -1.04
C SER A 80 -12.84 14.86 -1.72
N LEU A 81 -11.81 15.65 -1.45
CA LEU A 81 -10.46 15.40 -1.88
C LEU A 81 -9.53 15.39 -0.68
N SER A 82 -8.71 14.37 -0.59
CA SER A 82 -7.70 14.20 0.45
C SER A 82 -6.35 13.88 -0.15
N VAL A 83 -5.29 14.37 0.47
CA VAL A 83 -3.90 13.99 0.19
C VAL A 83 -3.45 13.03 1.28
N ALA A 84 -2.70 12.02 0.91
CA ALA A 84 -2.30 10.95 1.81
C ALA A 84 -0.84 10.54 1.58
N PRO A 85 0.14 11.25 2.18
CA PRO A 85 1.49 10.73 2.26
C PRO A 85 1.50 9.40 3.00
N PHE A 86 2.33 8.48 2.54
CA PHE A 86 2.40 7.14 3.09
C PHE A 86 3.82 6.58 3.10
N PHE A 87 4.04 5.64 3.99
CA PHE A 87 5.23 4.82 4.11
C PHE A 87 4.83 3.36 4.26
N ASP A 88 5.40 2.50 3.43
CA ASP A 88 5.17 1.06 3.45
C ASP A 88 6.49 0.33 3.69
N TYR A 89 6.48 -0.63 4.58
CA TYR A 89 7.60 -1.53 4.87
C TYR A 89 7.11 -2.96 4.85
N GLY A 90 7.79 -3.84 4.14
CA GLY A 90 7.44 -5.25 4.12
C GLY A 90 8.67 -6.13 4.00
N GLN A 91 8.59 -7.31 4.61
CA GLN A 91 9.64 -8.31 4.55
C GLN A 91 9.04 -9.68 4.26
N SER A 92 9.71 -10.41 3.41
CA SER A 92 9.39 -11.79 3.05
C SER A 92 10.56 -12.69 3.38
N PHE A 93 10.27 -13.83 3.99
CA PHE A 93 11.23 -14.84 4.39
C PHE A 93 10.95 -16.14 3.64
N VAL A 94 11.99 -16.71 3.08
CA VAL A 94 11.94 -18.00 2.38
C VAL A 94 12.53 -19.07 3.28
N LYS A 95 11.82 -20.16 3.44
CA LYS A 95 12.31 -21.32 4.17
C LYS A 95 13.00 -22.29 3.22
N ASP A 96 14.17 -22.82 3.64
CA ASP A 96 14.98 -23.72 2.84
C ASP A 96 15.19 -23.18 1.40
N PRO A 97 15.83 -21.98 1.29
CA PRO A 97 15.92 -21.27 0.03
C PRO A 97 16.80 -22.02 -0.98
N PHE A 98 16.37 -22.07 -2.23
CA PHE A 98 17.27 -22.45 -3.31
C PHE A 98 18.36 -21.37 -3.50
N PHE A 99 19.44 -21.71 -4.20
CA PHE A 99 20.61 -20.82 -4.40
C PHE A 99 20.25 -19.47 -5.05
N TYR A 100 19.08 -19.34 -5.67
CA TYR A 100 18.57 -18.12 -6.31
C TYR A 100 17.49 -17.40 -5.47
N GLU A 101 17.12 -17.93 -4.33
CA GLU A 101 16.12 -17.35 -3.44
C GLU A 101 16.79 -16.72 -2.23
N SER A 102 16.25 -15.62 -1.77
CA SER A 102 16.71 -14.96 -0.55
C SER A 102 15.57 -14.19 0.11
N ASP A 103 15.73 -13.92 1.37
CA ASP A 103 14.85 -13.01 2.10
C ASP A 103 14.88 -11.62 1.45
N GLN A 104 13.71 -11.06 1.27
CA GLN A 104 13.56 -9.77 0.60
C GLN A 104 12.89 -8.75 1.50
N THR A 105 13.40 -7.53 1.44
CA THR A 105 12.81 -6.38 2.13
C THR A 105 12.39 -5.34 1.09
N LEU A 106 11.16 -4.89 1.17
CA LEU A 106 10.61 -3.82 0.34
C LEU A 106 10.33 -2.59 1.20
N ILE A 107 10.68 -1.43 0.69
CA ILE A 107 10.40 -0.14 1.34
C ILE A 107 9.85 0.81 0.29
N GLY A 108 8.64 1.29 0.52
CA GLY A 108 7.95 2.23 -0.38
C GLY A 108 7.61 3.54 0.33
N LEU A 109 7.78 4.64 -0.38
CA LEU A 109 7.35 5.97 0.07
C LEU A 109 6.55 6.63 -1.04
N GLY A 110 5.53 7.38 -0.67
CA GLY A 110 4.73 8.05 -1.68
C GLY A 110 3.66 8.96 -1.14
N CYS A 111 2.81 9.39 -2.07
CA CYS A 111 1.67 10.23 -1.77
C CYS A 111 0.47 9.80 -2.60
N GLY A 112 -0.66 9.65 -1.94
CA GLY A 112 -1.94 9.33 -2.56
C GLY A 112 -2.87 10.54 -2.66
N LEU A 113 -3.67 10.57 -3.72
CA LEU A 113 -4.84 11.42 -3.84
C LEU A 113 -6.07 10.53 -3.69
N LEU A 114 -6.90 10.84 -2.70
CA LEU A 114 -8.13 10.12 -2.43
C LEU A 114 -9.31 11.04 -2.69
N SER A 115 -10.28 10.57 -3.47
CA SER A 115 -11.51 11.30 -3.75
C SER A 115 -12.72 10.45 -3.39
N GLU A 116 -13.64 11.03 -2.63
CA GLU A 116 -15.01 10.51 -2.49
C GLU A 116 -15.86 11.20 -3.54
N LEU A 117 -16.60 10.40 -4.30
CA LEU A 117 -17.46 10.86 -5.39
C LEU A 117 -18.93 10.76 -4.99
N PRO A 118 -19.79 11.63 -5.52
CA PRO A 118 -21.23 11.49 -5.33
C PRO A 118 -21.72 10.10 -5.77
N GLY A 119 -22.70 9.55 -5.08
CA GLY A 119 -23.22 8.21 -5.40
C GLY A 119 -22.43 7.06 -4.80
N GLY A 120 -21.53 7.30 -3.81
CA GLY A 120 -20.80 6.24 -3.11
C GLY A 120 -19.53 5.78 -3.83
N GLY A 121 -19.10 6.51 -4.86
CA GLY A 121 -17.85 6.24 -5.54
C GLY A 121 -16.63 6.67 -4.71
N ARG A 122 -15.53 5.96 -4.87
CA ARG A 122 -14.21 6.31 -4.35
C ARG A 122 -13.18 6.13 -5.44
N ALA A 123 -12.30 7.11 -5.58
CA ALA A 123 -11.16 7.03 -6.48
C ALA A 123 -9.87 7.27 -5.69
N ARG A 124 -8.83 6.58 -6.06
CA ARG A 124 -7.51 6.70 -5.45
C ARG A 124 -6.43 6.66 -6.53
N LEU A 125 -5.47 7.56 -6.41
CA LEU A 125 -4.29 7.63 -7.26
C LEU A 125 -3.06 7.74 -6.35
N ASP A 126 -2.21 6.75 -6.36
CA ASP A 126 -0.97 6.72 -5.57
C ASP A 126 0.25 6.92 -6.48
N PHE A 127 1.10 7.84 -6.09
CA PHE A 127 2.44 8.04 -6.64
C PHE A 127 3.43 7.48 -5.63
N ALA A 128 4.17 6.45 -6.01
CA ALA A 128 5.04 5.71 -5.11
C ALA A 128 6.43 5.51 -5.68
N LYS A 129 7.43 5.63 -4.80
CA LYS A 129 8.83 5.37 -5.11
C LYS A 129 9.33 4.20 -4.27
N PRO A 130 9.95 3.16 -4.86
CA PRO A 130 10.66 2.13 -4.12
C PRO A 130 11.96 2.71 -3.59
N LEU A 131 12.25 2.50 -2.32
CA LEU A 131 13.48 2.97 -1.66
C LEU A 131 14.57 1.90 -1.63
N LYS A 132 14.22 0.65 -1.87
CA LYS A 132 15.15 -0.47 -1.90
C LYS A 132 15.04 -1.22 -3.22
N LYS A 133 16.18 -1.53 -3.83
CA LYS A 133 16.24 -2.36 -5.02
C LYS A 133 15.91 -3.80 -4.67
N VAL A 134 15.14 -4.46 -5.51
CA VAL A 134 14.91 -5.90 -5.43
C VAL A 134 15.88 -6.59 -6.36
N GLU A 135 16.72 -7.46 -5.84
CA GLU A 135 17.54 -8.36 -6.62
C GLU A 135 16.71 -9.58 -6.99
N THR A 136 16.31 -9.66 -8.25
CA THR A 136 15.74 -10.90 -8.78
C THR A 136 16.90 -11.82 -9.12
N GLY A 137 16.94 -12.99 -8.48
CA GLY A 137 17.85 -14.06 -8.88
C GLY A 137 17.65 -14.39 -10.36
N THR A 138 18.74 -14.77 -11.01
CA THR A 138 18.90 -15.03 -12.45
C THR A 138 17.71 -15.75 -13.08
N GLY A 139 16.83 -14.99 -13.70
CA GLY A 139 15.77 -15.58 -14.53
C GLY A 139 14.49 -14.75 -14.60
N ILE A 140 14.41 -13.88 -15.58
CA ILE A 140 13.18 -13.52 -16.32
C ILE A 140 12.34 -12.34 -15.79
N ARG A 141 12.64 -11.67 -14.69
CA ARG A 141 11.98 -10.38 -14.39
C ARG A 141 12.99 -9.32 -14.05
N GLU A 142 12.93 -8.21 -14.78
CA GLU A 142 13.71 -7.02 -14.46
C GLU A 142 13.41 -6.61 -13.02
N GLY A 143 14.43 -6.58 -12.18
CA GLY A 143 14.31 -6.10 -10.82
C GLY A 143 13.94 -4.62 -10.81
N THR A 144 13.19 -4.21 -9.81
CA THR A 144 12.83 -2.80 -9.63
C THR A 144 14.08 -2.01 -9.23
N LYS A 145 14.41 -1.00 -10.02
CA LYS A 145 15.46 -0.02 -9.67
C LYS A 145 14.91 0.93 -8.60
N SER A 146 15.76 1.42 -7.72
CA SER A 146 15.36 2.39 -6.68
C SER A 146 14.89 3.74 -7.24
N ASP A 147 15.05 3.99 -8.53
CA ASP A 147 14.65 5.24 -9.20
C ASP A 147 13.34 5.10 -10.00
N ASP A 148 12.74 3.92 -10.02
CA ASP A 148 11.47 3.69 -10.71
C ASP A 148 10.31 4.26 -9.89
N TYR A 149 9.62 5.25 -10.44
CA TYR A 149 8.34 5.71 -9.89
C TYR A 149 7.21 4.85 -10.45
N ARG A 150 6.22 4.56 -9.59
CA ARG A 150 5.02 3.85 -10.01
C ARG A 150 3.78 4.62 -9.63
N ILE A 151 2.82 4.55 -10.55
CA ILE A 151 1.49 5.12 -10.35
C ILE A 151 0.52 3.94 -10.23
N HIS A 152 -0.26 3.96 -9.15
CA HIS A 152 -1.34 3.01 -8.92
C HIS A 152 -2.66 3.76 -8.91
N ALA A 153 -3.63 3.30 -9.68
CA ALA A 153 -4.97 3.86 -9.71
C ALA A 153 -5.99 2.79 -9.32
N SER A 154 -6.95 3.16 -8.50
CA SER A 154 -8.07 2.30 -8.15
C SER A 154 -9.36 3.08 -8.03
N THR A 155 -10.47 2.46 -8.42
CA THR A 155 -11.81 2.99 -8.23
C THR A 155 -12.69 1.93 -7.61
N GLN A 156 -13.58 2.36 -6.74
CA GLN A 156 -14.58 1.50 -6.10
C GLN A 156 -15.93 2.20 -6.10
N TRP A 157 -16.98 1.47 -6.42
CA TRP A 157 -18.35 1.97 -6.36
C TRP A 157 -19.19 1.06 -5.45
N THR A 158 -19.97 1.67 -4.55
CA THR A 158 -20.90 0.95 -3.68
C THR A 158 -22.30 1.44 -4.00
N PHE A 159 -23.16 0.55 -4.44
CA PHE A 159 -24.56 0.82 -4.78
C PHE A 159 -25.47 0.58 -3.61
#